data_ae3331e24ca456a002c02e25071c6079
#
_entry.id   ae3331e24ca456a002c02e25071c6079
#
_cell.length_a   1.000
_cell.length_b   1.000
_cell.length_c   1.000
_cell.angle_alpha   90.00
_cell.angle_beta   90.00
_cell.angle_gamma   90.00
#
_symmetry.space_group_name_H-M   'P 1'
#
loop_
_entity.id
_entity.type
_entity.pdbx_description
1 polymer ?
#
loop_
_entity_poly.entity_id
_entity_poly.type
_entity_poly.pdbx_seq_one_letter_code
_entity_poly.pdbx_strand_id
1 'polypeptide(L)'
;QAYMWMKNWAKAESDFRSVGQCGYGIFNDGTDEAYKHLFKEANEQCEEMIFSMQCIGLSGYGNEFSFRYGSRSTFGSCWNSFLVNSDFVESYENADGSKFDWDDYIPGYNSMSPTARAVYFLRDGMTDSEKSKMASNNADMSKYLPEGNEERIKKVYDNRDPRLKMTVITPYSEYLGALSANSVTYTLRWPFRSDNEPSKDLKTDTNNRYYYLFRKFVAEGATEIPNRSYSPIDIPIIRYADVVLSLAECLNEQGQQEKMDEAIQLVNKVRERAGVALLNSNEYTQVNGHEDLRNRIRNERRWEFAGEGINFFDEMRWKTWHETKFFEGAGLKQIWGQPQYTHTWAGDFIYSWAIPKSEIQVNGNLTPNDGWPKD
;
A
#
# COMPACT_ATOMS: atom_id res chain seq x y z
N GLN A 1 -6.41 12.44 -18.13
CA GLN A 1 -7.15 11.28 -17.58
C GLN A 1 -8.56 11.13 -18.20
N ALA A 2 -9.35 12.18 -18.44
CA ALA A 2 -10.69 12.05 -19.04
C ALA A 2 -10.69 11.24 -20.35
N TYR A 3 -9.72 11.47 -21.22
CA TYR A 3 -9.58 10.70 -22.46
C TYR A 3 -9.26 9.21 -22.21
N MET A 4 -8.61 8.84 -21.11
CA MET A 4 -8.41 7.43 -20.74
C MET A 4 -9.74 6.72 -20.43
N TRP A 5 -10.64 7.40 -19.71
CA TRP A 5 -12.01 6.89 -19.47
C TRP A 5 -12.79 6.69 -20.76
N MET A 6 -12.56 7.56 -21.74
CA MET A 6 -13.16 7.45 -23.08
C MET A 6 -12.42 6.47 -23.99
N LYS A 7 -11.33 5.84 -23.53
CA LYS A 7 -10.40 5.01 -24.32
C LYS A 7 -9.85 5.72 -25.57
N ASN A 8 -9.77 7.04 -25.53
CA ASN A 8 -9.14 7.83 -26.58
C ASN A 8 -7.64 8.01 -26.27
N TRP A 9 -6.91 6.91 -26.47
CA TRP A 9 -5.51 6.79 -26.07
C TRP A 9 -4.59 7.81 -26.75
N ALA A 10 -4.81 8.11 -28.02
CA ALA A 10 -4.00 9.08 -28.75
C ALA A 10 -4.12 10.52 -28.20
N LYS A 11 -5.34 10.94 -27.83
CA LYS A 11 -5.52 12.27 -27.21
C LYS A 11 -4.97 12.29 -25.79
N ALA A 12 -5.17 11.23 -25.02
CA ALA A 12 -4.59 11.12 -23.69
C ALA A 12 -3.04 11.16 -23.74
N GLU A 13 -2.42 10.44 -24.66
CA GLU A 13 -0.98 10.51 -24.92
C GLU A 13 -0.51 11.95 -25.19
N SER A 14 -1.20 12.67 -26.09
CA SER A 14 -0.85 14.05 -26.43
C SER A 14 -0.86 14.97 -25.21
N ASP A 15 -1.89 14.84 -24.36
CA ASP A 15 -2.00 15.63 -23.14
C ASP A 15 -0.88 15.32 -22.15
N PHE A 16 -0.60 14.02 -21.90
CA PHE A 16 0.47 13.64 -20.97
C PHE A 16 1.87 14.03 -21.46
N ARG A 17 2.12 13.96 -22.77
CA ARG A 17 3.38 14.44 -23.35
C ARG A 17 3.55 15.95 -23.14
N SER A 18 2.47 16.72 -23.22
CA SER A 18 2.51 18.18 -22.97
C SER A 18 2.88 18.50 -21.52
N VAL A 19 2.39 17.72 -20.55
CA VAL A 19 2.79 17.87 -19.14
C VAL A 19 4.27 17.54 -18.95
N GLY A 20 4.81 16.54 -19.68
CA GLY A 20 6.24 16.20 -19.66
C GLY A 20 7.17 17.34 -20.09
N GLN A 21 6.65 18.37 -20.77
CA GLN A 21 7.41 19.56 -21.19
C GLN A 21 7.37 20.69 -20.14
N CYS A 22 6.64 20.54 -19.06
CA CYS A 22 6.44 21.58 -18.04
C CYS A 22 7.54 21.60 -16.95
N GLY A 23 8.59 20.78 -17.09
CA GLY A 23 9.70 20.78 -16.15
C GLY A 23 9.53 19.88 -14.92
N TYR A 24 8.48 19.04 -14.88
CA TYR A 24 8.29 18.04 -13.84
C TYR A 24 9.21 16.83 -14.03
N GLY A 25 9.53 16.14 -12.93
CA GLY A 25 10.42 14.97 -12.92
C GLY A 25 10.00 13.95 -11.87
N ILE A 26 10.57 12.76 -11.93
CA ILE A 26 10.48 11.77 -10.83
C ILE A 26 11.48 12.21 -9.76
N PHE A 27 10.97 12.47 -8.55
CA PHE A 27 11.82 12.85 -7.42
C PHE A 27 12.79 11.72 -7.06
N ASN A 28 14.07 12.07 -6.94
CA ASN A 28 15.10 11.16 -6.48
C ASN A 28 16.21 11.97 -5.80
N ASP A 29 16.37 11.81 -4.51
CA ASP A 29 17.41 12.46 -3.72
C ASP A 29 18.75 11.69 -3.70
N GLY A 30 18.84 10.62 -4.49
CA GLY A 30 20.02 9.76 -4.58
C GLY A 30 20.19 8.78 -3.44
N THR A 31 19.17 8.61 -2.59
CA THR A 31 19.18 7.62 -1.50
C THR A 31 18.25 6.45 -1.80
N ASP A 32 18.49 5.33 -1.13
CA ASP A 32 17.61 4.14 -1.22
C ASP A 32 16.22 4.37 -0.59
N GLU A 33 16.03 5.48 0.15
CA GLU A 33 14.77 5.88 0.76
C GLU A 33 14.07 7.04 0.01
N ALA A 34 14.45 7.36 -1.21
CA ALA A 34 13.91 8.49 -1.98
C ALA A 34 12.36 8.44 -2.06
N TYR A 35 11.77 7.25 -2.24
CA TYR A 35 10.29 7.10 -2.22
C TYR A 35 9.66 7.50 -0.88
N LYS A 36 10.31 7.19 0.24
CA LYS A 36 9.85 7.58 1.59
C LYS A 36 10.01 9.10 1.79
N HIS A 37 11.13 9.65 1.34
CA HIS A 37 11.44 11.07 1.49
C HIS A 37 10.50 11.95 0.66
N LEU A 38 10.01 11.46 -0.48
CA LEU A 38 9.03 12.16 -1.32
C LEU A 38 7.80 12.64 -0.53
N PHE A 39 7.37 11.90 0.50
CA PHE A 39 6.18 12.18 1.31
C PHE A 39 6.51 12.85 2.65
N LYS A 40 7.61 13.59 2.74
CA LYS A 40 8.00 14.37 3.91
C LYS A 40 7.83 15.87 3.63
N GLU A 41 7.50 16.63 4.67
CA GLU A 41 7.26 18.09 4.61
C GLU A 41 8.37 18.83 3.83
N ALA A 42 9.63 18.42 3.96
CA ALA A 42 10.76 19.02 3.26
C ALA A 42 10.70 18.91 1.73
N ASN A 43 9.93 17.99 1.17
CA ASN A 43 9.89 17.67 -0.27
C ASN A 43 8.51 17.90 -0.91
N GLU A 44 7.60 18.58 -0.21
CA GLU A 44 6.23 18.84 -0.68
C GLU A 44 6.15 19.71 -1.95
N GLN A 45 7.21 20.44 -2.28
CA GLN A 45 7.31 21.27 -3.47
C GLN A 45 8.40 20.80 -4.43
N CYS A 46 8.77 19.51 -4.37
CA CYS A 46 9.74 18.95 -5.30
C CYS A 46 9.18 18.85 -6.73
N GLU A 47 10.05 18.55 -7.68
CA GLU A 47 9.74 18.43 -9.10
C GLU A 47 8.69 17.37 -9.44
N GLU A 48 8.36 16.46 -8.52
CA GLU A 48 7.33 15.44 -8.74
C GLU A 48 5.92 15.92 -8.38
N MET A 49 5.77 16.92 -7.50
CA MET A 49 4.47 17.39 -7.03
C MET A 49 3.85 18.39 -8.02
N ILE A 50 2.78 17.96 -8.71
CA ILE A 50 2.03 18.82 -9.66
C ILE A 50 0.91 19.56 -8.95
N PHE A 51 0.16 18.84 -8.10
CA PHE A 51 -0.94 19.41 -7.34
C PHE A 51 -1.11 18.68 -6.02
N SER A 52 -1.08 19.42 -4.92
CA SER A 52 -1.24 18.93 -3.56
C SER A 52 -2.27 19.75 -2.79
N MET A 53 -2.96 19.11 -1.87
CA MET A 53 -3.68 19.83 -0.82
C MET A 53 -2.67 20.17 0.26
N GLN A 54 -2.42 21.47 0.42
CA GLN A 54 -1.43 21.97 1.38
C GLN A 54 -1.96 21.87 2.81
N CYS A 55 -1.11 21.39 3.70
CA CYS A 55 -1.39 21.20 5.11
C CYS A 55 -0.31 21.86 5.97
N ILE A 56 -0.68 22.30 7.16
CA ILE A 56 0.25 22.76 8.19
C ILE A 56 -0.15 22.18 9.55
N GLY A 57 0.79 21.97 10.45
CA GLY A 57 0.55 21.35 11.76
C GLY A 57 -0.25 22.21 12.75
N LEU A 58 -1.23 22.96 12.29
CA LEU A 58 -2.10 23.81 13.09
C LEU A 58 -3.54 23.32 13.06
N SER A 59 -4.27 23.59 14.15
CA SER A 59 -5.67 23.21 14.29
C SER A 59 -6.52 23.79 13.12
N GLY A 60 -7.21 22.91 12.41
CA GLY A 60 -8.05 23.27 11.27
C GLY A 60 -7.33 23.40 9.93
N TYR A 61 -6.00 23.28 9.90
CA TYR A 61 -5.19 23.41 8.68
C TYR A 61 -4.31 22.20 8.37
N GLY A 62 -4.23 21.22 9.28
CA GLY A 62 -3.56 19.95 9.07
C GLY A 62 -4.54 18.85 8.66
N ASN A 63 -4.00 17.73 8.18
CA ASN A 63 -4.78 16.53 7.87
C ASN A 63 -4.74 15.49 8.99
N GLU A 64 -5.63 14.50 8.93
CA GLU A 64 -5.74 13.42 9.92
C GLU A 64 -4.97 12.14 9.54
N PHE A 65 -4.10 12.13 8.54
CA PHE A 65 -3.45 10.89 8.12
C PHE A 65 -2.64 10.25 9.24
N SER A 66 -1.73 10.98 9.88
CA SER A 66 -0.96 10.45 11.00
C SER A 66 -1.85 10.00 12.16
N PHE A 67 -2.99 10.65 12.38
CA PHE A 67 -3.94 10.28 13.43
C PHE A 67 -4.71 8.99 13.09
N ARG A 68 -5.15 8.83 11.85
CA ARG A 68 -5.99 7.70 11.40
C ARG A 68 -5.18 6.48 11.00
N TYR A 69 -4.02 6.68 10.37
CA TYR A 69 -3.13 5.61 9.91
C TYR A 69 -2.13 5.21 10.98
N GLY A 70 -1.69 6.16 11.79
CA GLY A 70 -0.67 5.95 12.82
C GLY A 70 -1.14 5.07 13.97
N SER A 71 -0.19 4.34 14.54
CA SER A 71 -0.37 3.47 15.70
C SER A 71 -0.43 4.25 17.02
N ARG A 72 -0.69 3.55 18.11
CA ARG A 72 -0.59 4.10 19.47
C ARG A 72 0.82 4.56 19.84
N SER A 73 1.83 4.10 19.11
CA SER A 73 3.23 4.51 19.29
C SER A 73 3.63 5.67 18.38
N THR A 74 2.78 6.14 17.47
CA THR A 74 3.10 7.26 16.57
C THR A 74 3.20 8.57 17.34
N PHE A 75 2.11 8.98 17.98
CA PHE A 75 2.06 10.17 18.83
C PHE A 75 0.78 10.16 19.67
N GLY A 76 0.92 10.27 20.99
CA GLY A 76 -0.19 10.54 21.90
C GLY A 76 -1.47 9.73 21.67
N SER A 77 -1.36 8.47 21.29
CA SER A 77 -2.50 7.58 21.02
C SER A 77 -3.25 7.85 19.71
N CYS A 78 -2.56 7.88 18.58
CA CYS A 78 -3.19 7.77 17.26
C CYS A 78 -4.07 6.52 17.17
N TRP A 79 -5.08 6.53 16.29
CA TRP A 79 -6.18 5.57 16.40
C TRP A 79 -6.03 4.30 15.57
N ASN A 80 -5.13 4.32 14.58
CA ASN A 80 -4.95 3.18 13.68
C ASN A 80 -6.29 2.69 13.10
N SER A 81 -7.09 3.62 12.57
CA SER A 81 -8.43 3.34 12.04
C SER A 81 -8.37 2.67 10.67
N PHE A 82 -7.29 2.86 9.93
CA PHE A 82 -7.06 2.30 8.62
C PHE A 82 -5.87 1.34 8.66
N LEU A 83 -6.09 0.16 8.13
CA LEU A 83 -5.15 -0.95 8.13
C LEU A 83 -4.74 -1.27 6.70
N VAL A 84 -3.54 -1.83 6.54
CA VAL A 84 -3.08 -2.31 5.24
C VAL A 84 -3.55 -3.75 5.06
N ASN A 85 -4.16 -4.03 3.90
CA ASN A 85 -4.63 -5.37 3.56
C ASN A 85 -3.45 -6.31 3.31
N SER A 86 -3.49 -7.53 3.85
CA SER A 86 -2.44 -8.54 3.66
C SER A 86 -2.29 -8.96 2.19
N ASP A 87 -3.40 -9.08 1.44
CA ASP A 87 -3.34 -9.41 0.01
C ASP A 87 -2.60 -8.33 -0.79
N PHE A 88 -2.70 -7.06 -0.36
CA PHE A 88 -1.92 -5.97 -0.95
C PHE A 88 -0.43 -6.11 -0.64
N VAL A 89 -0.06 -6.42 0.61
CA VAL A 89 1.34 -6.65 1.02
C VAL A 89 1.95 -7.82 0.24
N GLU A 90 1.19 -8.89 0.07
CA GLU A 90 1.62 -10.08 -0.67
C GLU A 90 1.72 -9.82 -2.18
N SER A 91 1.00 -8.82 -2.71
CA SER A 91 1.05 -8.46 -4.14
C SER A 91 2.37 -7.84 -4.57
N TYR A 92 3.15 -7.23 -3.64
CA TYR A 92 4.47 -6.72 -3.97
C TYR A 92 5.37 -7.85 -4.45
N GLU A 93 6.16 -7.61 -5.48
CA GLU A 93 7.17 -8.55 -5.96
C GLU A 93 8.43 -8.56 -5.07
N ASN A 94 9.32 -9.49 -5.31
CA ASN A 94 10.67 -9.46 -4.77
C ASN A 94 11.52 -8.38 -5.47
N ALA A 95 12.65 -7.99 -4.88
CA ALA A 95 13.51 -6.94 -5.43
C ALA A 95 14.04 -7.25 -6.83
N ASP A 96 14.19 -8.53 -7.18
CA ASP A 96 14.58 -9.00 -8.51
C ASP A 96 13.42 -9.04 -9.52
N GLY A 97 12.20 -8.68 -9.11
CA GLY A 97 11.00 -8.69 -9.93
C GLY A 97 10.30 -10.06 -10.02
N SER A 98 10.76 -11.07 -9.31
CA SER A 98 10.05 -12.35 -9.19
C SER A 98 8.78 -12.19 -8.36
N LYS A 99 7.78 -13.02 -8.66
CA LYS A 99 6.55 -13.05 -7.87
C LYS A 99 6.85 -13.55 -6.45
N PHE A 100 6.30 -12.89 -5.45
CA PHE A 100 6.39 -13.36 -4.08
C PHE A 100 5.57 -14.63 -3.87
N ASP A 101 6.20 -15.61 -3.19
CA ASP A 101 5.54 -16.81 -2.70
C ASP A 101 6.04 -17.13 -1.29
N TRP A 102 5.14 -17.40 -0.35
CA TRP A 102 5.49 -17.77 1.01
C TRP A 102 6.31 -19.06 1.10
N ASP A 103 6.05 -20.03 0.22
CA ASP A 103 6.74 -21.33 0.25
C ASP A 103 8.21 -21.22 -0.13
N ASP A 104 8.63 -20.16 -0.84
CA ASP A 104 10.04 -19.89 -1.13
C ASP A 104 10.84 -19.55 0.13
N TYR A 105 10.18 -18.98 1.13
CA TYR A 105 10.81 -18.58 2.40
C TYR A 105 10.51 -19.54 3.55
N ILE A 106 9.30 -20.07 3.60
CA ILE A 106 8.79 -20.97 4.65
C ILE A 106 8.13 -22.17 3.99
N PRO A 107 8.87 -23.23 3.69
CA PRO A 107 8.35 -24.40 2.99
C PRO A 107 7.10 -24.98 3.65
N GLY A 108 6.04 -25.16 2.86
CA GLY A 108 4.76 -25.68 3.30
C GLY A 108 3.81 -24.65 3.92
N TYR A 109 4.18 -23.37 3.96
CA TYR A 109 3.34 -22.32 4.53
C TYR A 109 1.97 -22.22 3.84
N ASN A 110 1.93 -22.26 2.51
CA ASN A 110 0.70 -22.14 1.76
C ASN A 110 -0.30 -23.28 2.00
N SER A 111 0.19 -24.46 2.36
CA SER A 111 -0.64 -25.63 2.68
C SER A 111 -1.20 -25.62 4.11
N MET A 112 -0.68 -24.75 4.99
CA MET A 112 -1.15 -24.65 6.37
C MET A 112 -2.47 -23.88 6.47
N SER A 113 -3.28 -24.20 7.49
CA SER A 113 -4.42 -23.35 7.84
C SER A 113 -3.95 -21.97 8.29
N PRO A 114 -4.73 -20.89 8.03
CA PRO A 114 -4.34 -19.56 8.46
C PRO A 114 -3.99 -19.44 9.94
N THR A 115 -4.76 -20.07 10.83
CA THR A 115 -4.47 -20.07 12.28
C THR A 115 -3.16 -20.76 12.63
N ALA A 116 -2.82 -21.87 11.94
CA ALA A 116 -1.55 -22.58 12.15
C ALA A 116 -0.35 -21.70 11.79
N ARG A 117 -0.45 -20.90 10.71
CA ARG A 117 0.60 -19.97 10.24
C ARG A 117 0.99 -18.92 11.27
N ALA A 118 0.12 -18.60 12.22
CA ALA A 118 0.36 -17.57 13.23
C ALA A 118 1.71 -17.79 13.97
N VAL A 119 2.14 -19.03 14.12
CA VAL A 119 3.41 -19.39 14.80
C VAL A 119 4.63 -18.66 14.23
N TYR A 120 4.66 -18.44 12.93
CA TYR A 120 5.81 -17.80 12.26
C TYR A 120 5.95 -16.31 12.60
N PHE A 121 4.86 -15.67 13.02
CA PHE A 121 4.81 -14.25 13.36
C PHE A 121 5.00 -13.97 14.85
N LEU A 122 5.27 -14.99 15.66
CA LEU A 122 5.44 -14.85 17.09
C LEU A 122 6.88 -14.44 17.43
N ARG A 123 7.04 -13.57 18.43
CA ARG A 123 8.35 -13.13 18.90
C ARG A 123 9.16 -14.24 19.56
N ASP A 124 10.45 -14.04 19.65
CA ASP A 124 11.33 -14.90 20.43
C ASP A 124 11.02 -14.80 21.96
N GLY A 125 11.46 -15.79 22.72
CA GLY A 125 11.41 -15.79 24.16
C GLY A 125 10.00 -15.68 24.77
N MET A 126 8.99 -16.31 24.13
CA MET A 126 7.63 -16.36 24.71
C MET A 126 7.61 -17.19 26.00
N THR A 127 6.83 -16.71 26.98
CA THR A 127 6.52 -17.46 28.20
C THR A 127 5.65 -18.68 27.90
N ASP A 128 5.63 -19.66 28.80
CA ASP A 128 4.80 -20.87 28.62
C ASP A 128 3.29 -20.54 28.63
N SER A 129 2.88 -19.51 29.35
CA SER A 129 1.51 -19.02 29.34
C SER A 129 1.14 -18.46 27.96
N GLU A 130 2.02 -17.67 27.35
CA GLU A 130 1.81 -17.13 26.01
C GLU A 130 1.78 -18.24 24.95
N LYS A 131 2.71 -19.20 25.02
CA LYS A 131 2.72 -20.37 24.13
C LYS A 131 1.42 -21.17 24.23
N SER A 132 0.95 -21.42 25.47
CA SER A 132 -0.32 -22.13 25.71
C SER A 132 -1.51 -21.36 25.12
N LYS A 133 -1.54 -20.04 25.24
CA LYS A 133 -2.56 -19.20 24.64
C LYS A 133 -2.54 -19.26 23.10
N MET A 134 -1.37 -19.25 22.48
CA MET A 134 -1.26 -19.35 21.02
C MET A 134 -1.65 -20.75 20.53
N ALA A 135 -1.27 -21.80 21.25
CA ALA A 135 -1.72 -23.18 20.99
C ALA A 135 -3.26 -23.28 21.07
N SER A 136 -3.89 -22.67 22.06
CA SER A 136 -5.37 -22.66 22.18
C SER A 136 -6.06 -21.90 21.06
N ASN A 137 -5.34 -21.00 20.37
CA ASN A 137 -5.79 -20.30 19.16
C ASN A 137 -5.43 -21.06 17.87
N ASN A 138 -5.05 -22.32 17.96
CA ASN A 138 -4.69 -23.22 16.87
C ASN A 138 -3.41 -22.83 16.10
N ALA A 139 -2.49 -22.05 16.68
CA ALA A 139 -1.15 -21.90 16.12
C ALA A 139 -0.39 -23.21 16.20
N ASP A 140 0.30 -23.62 15.13
CA ASP A 140 1.14 -24.83 15.14
C ASP A 140 2.44 -24.61 15.91
N MET A 141 2.36 -24.69 17.23
CA MET A 141 3.49 -24.43 18.11
C MET A 141 4.64 -25.44 17.95
N SER A 142 4.47 -26.54 17.22
CA SER A 142 5.58 -27.45 16.87
C SER A 142 6.62 -26.78 15.95
N LYS A 143 6.24 -25.72 15.25
CA LYS A 143 7.09 -24.91 14.37
C LYS A 143 7.71 -23.69 15.04
N TYR A 144 7.36 -23.43 16.31
CA TYR A 144 7.89 -22.29 17.05
C TYR A 144 9.38 -22.46 17.34
N LEU A 145 10.15 -21.41 17.09
CA LEU A 145 11.55 -21.30 17.49
C LEU A 145 11.65 -20.36 18.68
N PRO A 146 12.12 -20.82 19.86
CA PRO A 146 12.31 -19.94 21.04
C PRO A 146 13.31 -18.82 20.79
N GLU A 147 14.26 -19.03 19.88
CA GLU A 147 15.26 -18.08 19.39
C GLU A 147 15.30 -18.16 17.87
N GLY A 148 15.35 -17.02 17.20
CA GLY A 148 15.44 -16.90 15.74
C GLY A 148 14.09 -16.98 15.02
N ASN A 149 12.96 -17.01 15.72
CA ASN A 149 11.64 -16.93 15.09
C ASN A 149 11.41 -15.55 14.47
N GLU A 150 11.82 -14.49 15.19
CA GLU A 150 11.78 -13.09 14.70
C GLU A 150 12.64 -12.94 13.44
N GLU A 151 13.86 -13.46 13.46
CA GLU A 151 14.78 -13.38 12.32
C GLU A 151 14.25 -14.17 11.09
N ARG A 152 13.62 -15.32 11.34
CA ARG A 152 13.02 -16.14 10.27
C ARG A 152 11.95 -15.36 9.51
N ILE A 153 11.02 -14.71 10.21
CA ILE A 153 9.94 -13.97 9.55
C ILE A 153 10.44 -12.65 8.97
N LYS A 154 11.41 -11.99 9.61
CA LYS A 154 12.01 -10.76 9.10
C LYS A 154 12.62 -10.94 7.72
N LYS A 155 13.32 -12.05 7.48
CA LYS A 155 13.92 -12.41 6.19
C LYS A 155 12.91 -12.45 5.04
N VAL A 156 11.66 -12.79 5.30
CA VAL A 156 10.60 -12.79 4.28
C VAL A 156 10.38 -11.41 3.67
N TYR A 157 10.68 -10.35 4.43
CA TYR A 157 10.49 -8.96 3.99
C TYR A 157 11.78 -8.29 3.49
N ASP A 158 12.95 -8.95 3.63
CA ASP A 158 14.24 -8.31 3.32
C ASP A 158 14.48 -8.18 1.82
N ASN A 159 14.05 -9.14 1.02
CA ASN A 159 14.27 -9.17 -0.42
C ASN A 159 12.99 -8.83 -1.22
N ARG A 160 12.15 -7.93 -0.70
CA ARG A 160 10.93 -7.46 -1.38
C ARG A 160 11.18 -6.11 -2.05
N ASP A 161 10.30 -5.71 -2.95
CA ASP A 161 10.27 -4.34 -3.49
C ASP A 161 10.50 -3.33 -2.34
N PRO A 162 11.52 -2.47 -2.41
CA PRO A 162 11.86 -1.55 -1.31
C PRO A 162 10.70 -0.66 -0.87
N ARG A 163 9.77 -0.32 -1.79
CA ARG A 163 8.59 0.48 -1.47
C ARG A 163 7.68 -0.19 -0.43
N LEU A 164 7.71 -1.51 -0.32
CA LEU A 164 6.91 -2.21 0.70
C LEU A 164 7.25 -1.71 2.10
N LYS A 165 8.53 -1.69 2.48
CA LYS A 165 8.98 -1.23 3.80
C LYS A 165 8.77 0.28 4.00
N MET A 166 8.75 1.07 2.92
CA MET A 166 8.49 2.51 2.95
C MET A 166 6.99 2.83 3.05
N THR A 167 6.13 1.91 2.62
CA THR A 167 4.67 2.07 2.67
C THR A 167 4.07 1.45 3.92
N VAL A 168 4.64 0.34 4.40
CA VAL A 168 4.08 -0.54 5.44
C VAL A 168 5.11 -0.78 6.53
N ILE A 169 4.67 -0.75 7.78
CA ILE A 169 5.46 -1.25 8.91
C ILE A 169 5.31 -2.77 8.91
N THR A 170 6.37 -3.45 8.45
CA THR A 170 6.39 -4.91 8.35
C THR A 170 6.73 -5.55 9.70
N PRO A 171 6.36 -6.83 9.94
CA PRO A 171 6.74 -7.57 11.14
C PRO A 171 8.25 -7.44 11.44
N TYR A 172 8.56 -7.14 12.69
CA TYR A 172 9.93 -7.00 13.23
C TYR A 172 10.76 -5.87 12.60
N SER A 173 10.14 -4.99 11.81
CA SER A 173 10.78 -3.75 11.39
C SER A 173 10.70 -2.68 12.49
N GLU A 174 11.66 -1.79 12.46
CA GLU A 174 11.70 -0.63 13.35
C GLU A 174 10.83 0.51 12.83
N TYR A 175 10.27 1.26 13.75
CA TYR A 175 9.50 2.46 13.50
C TYR A 175 9.87 3.53 14.53
N LEU A 176 10.23 4.73 14.06
CA LEU A 176 10.49 5.87 14.94
C LEU A 176 9.16 6.53 15.30
N GLY A 177 8.68 6.23 16.50
CA GLY A 177 7.48 6.85 17.05
C GLY A 177 7.81 7.96 18.04
N ALA A 178 6.81 8.37 18.83
CA ALA A 178 6.96 9.42 19.82
C ALA A 178 6.34 9.02 21.16
N LEU A 179 7.07 9.30 22.24
CA LEU A 179 6.57 9.24 23.61
C LEU A 179 6.68 10.65 24.21
N SER A 180 5.55 11.34 24.33
CA SER A 180 5.52 12.77 24.66
C SER A 180 6.36 13.57 23.64
N ALA A 181 7.32 14.36 24.08
CA ALA A 181 8.21 15.16 23.23
C ALA A 181 9.46 14.41 22.73
N ASN A 182 9.60 13.11 23.04
CA ASN A 182 10.80 12.35 22.72
C ASN A 182 10.53 11.34 21.59
N SER A 183 11.44 11.27 20.64
CA SER A 183 11.45 10.19 19.64
C SER A 183 11.91 8.89 20.29
N VAL A 184 11.21 7.80 20.00
CA VAL A 184 11.50 6.46 20.54
C VAL A 184 11.37 5.44 19.42
N THR A 185 12.36 4.57 19.30
CA THR A 185 12.30 3.45 18.35
C THR A 185 11.45 2.32 18.92
N TYR A 186 10.50 1.85 18.11
CA TYR A 186 9.63 0.72 18.40
C TYR A 186 9.84 -0.38 17.37
N THR A 187 9.58 -1.63 17.78
CA THR A 187 9.57 -2.77 16.87
C THR A 187 8.19 -3.41 16.85
N LEU A 188 7.66 -3.73 15.67
CA LEU A 188 6.37 -4.39 15.53
C LEU A 188 6.50 -5.87 15.86
N ARG A 189 6.15 -6.26 17.08
CA ARG A 189 6.26 -7.62 17.63
C ARG A 189 4.94 -8.16 18.17
N TRP A 190 4.79 -9.46 18.17
CA TRP A 190 3.65 -10.16 18.78
C TRP A 190 4.09 -11.42 19.54
N PRO A 191 3.46 -11.74 20.66
CA PRO A 191 2.57 -10.87 21.45
C PRO A 191 3.27 -9.62 21.97
N PHE A 192 2.51 -8.53 22.12
CA PHE A 192 3.00 -7.24 22.61
C PHE A 192 3.46 -7.33 24.05
N ARG A 193 4.57 -6.65 24.39
CA ARG A 193 5.07 -6.44 25.76
C ARG A 193 5.20 -4.96 26.05
N SER A 194 4.68 -4.53 27.20
CA SER A 194 4.73 -3.12 27.60
C SER A 194 6.06 -2.70 28.22
N ASP A 195 6.82 -3.65 28.72
CA ASP A 195 8.06 -3.50 29.53
C ASP A 195 9.34 -3.86 28.76
N ASN A 196 9.25 -3.96 27.43
CA ASN A 196 10.38 -4.36 26.63
C ASN A 196 11.45 -3.25 26.52
N GLU A 197 12.70 -3.63 26.78
CA GLU A 197 13.88 -2.79 26.66
C GLU A 197 15.00 -3.59 25.97
N PRO A 198 15.92 -2.99 25.19
CA PRO A 198 16.04 -1.54 24.89
C PRO A 198 15.07 -1.06 23.80
N SER A 199 14.49 -1.97 23.02
CA SER A 199 13.53 -1.64 21.97
C SER A 199 12.11 -1.90 22.47
N LYS A 200 11.28 -0.88 22.49
CA LYS A 200 9.88 -1.01 22.89
C LYS A 200 9.08 -1.70 21.79
N ASP A 201 8.13 -2.55 22.20
CA ASP A 201 7.20 -3.13 21.25
C ASP A 201 6.21 -2.07 20.76
N LEU A 202 5.97 -2.02 19.46
CA LEU A 202 5.05 -1.09 18.84
C LEU A 202 3.61 -1.42 19.27
N LYS A 203 2.97 -0.48 19.93
CA LYS A 203 1.57 -0.60 20.31
C LYS A 203 0.68 -0.20 19.15
N THR A 204 -0.01 -1.16 18.54
CA THR A 204 -0.82 -0.94 17.32
C THR A 204 -2.09 -0.14 17.64
N ASP A 205 -3.02 -0.75 18.36
CA ASP A 205 -4.26 -0.15 18.86
C ASP A 205 -4.48 -0.54 20.33
N THR A 206 -5.69 -0.39 20.84
CA THR A 206 -6.00 -0.78 22.23
C THR A 206 -5.87 -2.27 22.50
N ASN A 207 -6.02 -3.12 21.46
CA ASN A 207 -6.01 -4.57 21.57
C ASN A 207 -4.73 -5.22 21.02
N ASN A 208 -3.78 -4.43 20.50
CA ASN A 208 -2.54 -4.89 19.85
C ASN A 208 -2.78 -5.97 18.80
N ARG A 209 -3.75 -5.72 17.91
CA ARG A 209 -4.17 -6.67 16.89
C ARG A 209 -3.10 -6.93 15.84
N TYR A 210 -3.18 -8.05 15.18
CA TYR A 210 -2.18 -8.61 14.26
C TYR A 210 -2.45 -8.19 12.81
N TYR A 211 -2.31 -6.89 12.50
CA TYR A 211 -2.50 -6.33 11.17
C TYR A 211 -1.28 -5.55 10.72
N TYR A 212 -1.12 -5.41 9.40
CA TYR A 212 -0.14 -4.48 8.84
C TYR A 212 -0.58 -3.03 9.06
N LEU A 213 0.41 -2.17 9.29
CA LEU A 213 0.22 -0.76 9.59
C LEU A 213 0.82 0.10 8.47
N PHE A 214 0.23 1.26 8.22
CA PHE A 214 0.82 2.25 7.33
C PHE A 214 2.07 2.86 7.92
N ARG A 215 3.07 3.08 7.07
CA ARG A 215 4.22 3.95 7.29
C ARG A 215 4.10 5.22 6.45
N LYS A 216 3.71 5.07 5.17
CA LYS A 216 3.50 6.19 4.26
C LYS A 216 2.43 7.15 4.80
N PHE A 217 2.68 8.44 4.72
CA PHE A 217 1.87 9.52 5.29
C PHE A 217 1.73 9.50 6.83
N VAL A 218 2.51 8.70 7.52
CA VAL A 218 2.57 8.69 8.97
C VAL A 218 3.85 9.38 9.42
N ALA A 219 3.72 10.34 10.33
CA ALA A 219 4.86 11.04 10.89
C ALA A 219 5.78 10.08 11.66
N GLU A 220 7.08 10.29 11.56
CA GLU A 220 8.10 9.53 12.26
C GLU A 220 8.84 10.43 13.25
N GLY A 221 8.87 10.01 14.52
CA GLY A 221 9.49 10.76 15.61
C GLY A 221 8.65 11.94 16.11
N ALA A 222 9.12 12.55 17.19
CA ALA A 222 8.40 13.61 17.90
C ALA A 222 8.43 14.97 17.17
N THR A 223 9.33 15.15 16.21
CA THR A 223 9.53 16.43 15.49
C THR A 223 8.65 16.59 14.27
N GLU A 224 8.24 15.49 13.64
CA GLU A 224 7.39 15.52 12.43
C GLU A 224 5.90 15.74 12.71
N ILE A 225 5.46 15.65 13.96
CA ILE A 225 4.06 15.80 14.32
C ILE A 225 3.88 16.77 15.46
N PRO A 226 3.65 18.05 15.19
CA PRO A 226 3.42 19.05 16.23
C PRO A 226 2.09 18.83 16.96
N ASN A 227 1.12 18.17 16.34
CA ASN A 227 -0.20 17.88 16.90
C ASN A 227 -0.73 16.54 16.41
N ARG A 228 -1.23 15.72 17.35
CA ARG A 228 -1.78 14.39 17.05
C ARG A 228 -2.80 14.35 15.91
N SER A 229 -3.69 15.33 15.85
CA SER A 229 -4.83 15.36 14.93
C SER A 229 -4.58 16.18 13.67
N TYR A 230 -3.45 16.88 13.58
CA TYR A 230 -3.17 17.80 12.48
C TYR A 230 -1.76 17.57 11.97
N SER A 231 -1.62 16.65 11.04
CA SER A 231 -0.36 16.38 10.35
C SER A 231 -0.05 17.52 9.37
N PRO A 232 1.20 18.00 9.31
CA PRO A 232 1.62 19.00 8.34
C PRO A 232 1.85 18.43 6.94
N ILE A 233 1.99 17.11 6.79
CA ILE A 233 2.35 16.47 5.52
C ILE A 233 1.27 16.75 4.46
N ASP A 234 1.65 17.33 3.33
CA ASP A 234 0.77 17.60 2.20
C ASP A 234 0.16 16.31 1.62
N ILE A 235 -1.08 16.43 1.11
CA ILE A 235 -1.74 15.32 0.43
C ILE A 235 -1.56 15.48 -1.08
N PRO A 236 -0.73 14.64 -1.74
CA PRO A 236 -0.57 14.70 -3.17
C PRO A 236 -1.88 14.28 -3.87
N ILE A 237 -2.36 15.11 -4.77
CA ILE A 237 -3.53 14.83 -5.62
C ILE A 237 -3.07 14.36 -7.00
N ILE A 238 -2.04 15.02 -7.55
CA ILE A 238 -1.43 14.66 -8.84
C ILE A 238 0.08 14.75 -8.68
N ARG A 239 0.76 13.63 -8.94
CA ARG A 239 2.22 13.55 -9.01
C ARG A 239 2.67 13.23 -10.42
N TYR A 240 3.90 13.61 -10.77
CA TYR A 240 4.45 13.33 -12.10
C TYR A 240 4.56 11.82 -12.39
N ALA A 241 4.76 10.97 -11.37
CA ALA A 241 4.68 9.52 -11.52
C ALA A 241 3.33 9.05 -12.10
N ASP A 242 2.20 9.71 -11.74
CA ASP A 242 0.90 9.40 -12.34
C ASP A 242 0.85 9.76 -13.84
N VAL A 243 1.45 10.89 -14.21
CA VAL A 243 1.59 11.27 -15.64
C VAL A 243 2.41 10.25 -16.41
N VAL A 244 3.55 9.84 -15.85
CA VAL A 244 4.48 8.86 -16.47
C VAL A 244 3.80 7.50 -16.67
N LEU A 245 3.18 6.96 -15.63
CA LEU A 245 2.53 5.65 -15.70
C LEU A 245 1.21 5.68 -16.51
N SER A 246 0.50 6.81 -16.51
CA SER A 246 -0.67 7.00 -17.38
C SER A 246 -0.27 7.12 -18.86
N LEU A 247 0.85 7.78 -19.15
CA LEU A 247 1.41 7.80 -20.51
C LEU A 247 1.83 6.40 -20.95
N ALA A 248 2.52 5.65 -20.08
CA ALA A 248 2.89 4.25 -20.37
C ALA A 248 1.65 3.38 -20.71
N GLU A 249 0.56 3.54 -19.95
CA GLU A 249 -0.71 2.84 -20.24
C GLU A 249 -1.25 3.26 -21.61
N CYS A 250 -1.32 4.56 -21.91
CA CYS A 250 -1.83 5.06 -23.19
C CYS A 250 -1.03 4.54 -24.38
N LEU A 251 0.29 4.44 -24.23
CA LEU A 251 1.17 3.91 -25.26
C LEU A 251 0.97 2.41 -25.46
N ASN A 252 0.92 1.66 -24.38
CA ASN A 252 0.68 0.21 -24.44
C ASN A 252 -0.68 -0.09 -25.09
N GLU A 253 -1.75 0.61 -24.70
CA GLU A 253 -3.11 0.35 -25.22
C GLU A 253 -3.27 0.65 -26.73
N GLN A 254 -2.33 1.31 -27.35
CA GLN A 254 -2.30 1.49 -28.81
C GLN A 254 -1.67 0.31 -29.56
N GLY A 255 -0.97 -0.60 -28.88
CA GLY A 255 -0.53 -1.89 -29.40
C GLY A 255 0.60 -1.87 -30.43
N GLN A 256 1.26 -0.73 -30.67
CA GLN A 256 2.41 -0.61 -31.56
C GLN A 256 3.70 -0.95 -30.81
N GLN A 257 4.59 -1.76 -31.39
CA GLN A 257 5.80 -2.23 -30.71
C GLN A 257 6.66 -1.06 -30.20
N GLU A 258 6.90 -0.06 -31.02
CA GLU A 258 7.68 1.13 -30.65
C GLU A 258 7.11 1.88 -29.45
N LYS A 259 5.75 1.94 -29.36
CA LYS A 259 5.07 2.55 -28.22
C LYS A 259 5.15 1.69 -26.96
N MET A 260 5.09 0.38 -27.12
CA MET A 260 5.31 -0.55 -26.01
C MET A 260 6.73 -0.45 -25.46
N ASP A 261 7.73 -0.32 -26.32
CA ASP A 261 9.12 -0.14 -25.92
C ASP A 261 9.32 1.18 -25.13
N GLU A 262 8.66 2.26 -25.56
CA GLU A 262 8.64 3.52 -24.82
C GLU A 262 7.89 3.37 -23.47
N ALA A 263 6.76 2.66 -23.47
CA ALA A 263 6.02 2.40 -22.23
C ALA A 263 6.86 1.67 -21.19
N ILE A 264 7.65 0.67 -21.60
CA ILE A 264 8.61 -0.04 -20.73
C ILE A 264 9.64 0.93 -20.15
N GLN A 265 10.19 1.83 -20.96
CA GLN A 265 11.15 2.85 -20.47
C GLN A 265 10.52 3.79 -19.44
N LEU A 266 9.26 4.18 -19.62
CA LEU A 266 8.53 5.03 -18.68
C LEU A 266 8.29 4.31 -17.35
N VAL A 267 7.85 3.06 -17.38
CA VAL A 267 7.71 2.23 -16.17
C VAL A 267 9.07 2.10 -15.46
N ASN A 268 10.12 1.86 -16.22
CA ASN A 268 11.47 1.70 -15.66
C ASN A 268 11.99 2.95 -14.94
N LYS A 269 11.58 4.16 -15.32
CA LYS A 269 11.92 5.39 -14.54
C LYS A 269 11.38 5.34 -13.11
N VAL A 270 10.16 4.81 -12.94
CA VAL A 270 9.56 4.67 -11.61
C VAL A 270 10.21 3.53 -10.83
N ARG A 271 10.49 2.41 -11.50
CA ARG A 271 11.16 1.24 -10.92
C ARG A 271 12.60 1.53 -10.49
N GLU A 272 13.33 2.33 -11.28
CA GLU A 272 14.69 2.77 -10.95
C GLU A 272 14.70 3.59 -9.64
N ARG A 273 13.82 4.58 -9.49
CA ARG A 273 13.67 5.32 -8.25
C ARG A 273 13.30 4.42 -7.07
N ALA A 274 12.48 3.40 -7.31
CA ALA A 274 12.07 2.45 -6.28
C ALA A 274 13.16 1.46 -5.87
N GLY A 275 14.23 1.32 -6.66
CA GLY A 275 15.31 0.37 -6.41
C GLY A 275 14.93 -1.09 -6.68
N VAL A 276 13.93 -1.34 -7.54
CA VAL A 276 13.47 -2.68 -7.93
C VAL A 276 13.94 -3.00 -9.35
N ALA A 277 14.10 -4.30 -9.68
CA ALA A 277 14.57 -4.74 -10.98
C ALA A 277 13.75 -4.14 -12.14
N LEU A 278 14.44 -3.62 -13.15
CA LEU A 278 13.82 -2.99 -14.30
C LEU A 278 13.11 -4.04 -15.19
N LEU A 279 12.05 -3.66 -15.87
CA LEU A 279 11.44 -4.49 -16.89
C LEU A 279 12.46 -4.83 -17.99
N ASN A 280 12.46 -6.06 -18.44
CA ASN A 280 13.41 -6.64 -19.40
C ASN A 280 14.88 -6.70 -18.90
N SER A 281 15.14 -6.62 -17.59
CA SER A 281 16.51 -6.72 -17.06
C SER A 281 16.92 -8.15 -16.67
N ASN A 282 15.97 -9.05 -16.44
CA ASN A 282 16.22 -10.45 -16.09
C ASN A 282 15.04 -11.35 -16.50
N GLU A 283 15.11 -12.64 -16.24
CA GLU A 283 14.08 -13.62 -16.60
C GLU A 283 12.70 -13.37 -15.98
N TYR A 284 12.63 -12.81 -14.77
CA TYR A 284 11.36 -12.54 -14.07
C TYR A 284 10.67 -11.28 -14.58
N THR A 285 11.44 -10.35 -15.13
CA THR A 285 10.96 -9.04 -15.58
C THR A 285 10.73 -8.94 -17.08
N GLN A 286 10.90 -10.05 -17.83
CA GLN A 286 10.65 -10.08 -19.28
C GLN A 286 9.18 -9.75 -19.58
N VAL A 287 9.00 -8.79 -20.47
CA VAL A 287 7.67 -8.41 -20.97
C VAL A 287 7.28 -9.26 -22.16
N ASN A 288 6.18 -10.00 -22.03
CA ASN A 288 5.70 -10.94 -23.02
C ASN A 288 4.46 -10.39 -23.74
N GLY A 289 4.62 -9.24 -24.40
CA GLY A 289 3.58 -8.63 -25.21
C GLY A 289 2.64 -7.67 -24.46
N HIS A 290 1.64 -7.21 -25.16
CA HIS A 290 0.75 -6.13 -24.77
C HIS A 290 -0.03 -6.39 -23.46
N GLU A 291 -0.57 -7.60 -23.28
CA GLU A 291 -1.36 -7.91 -22.07
C GLU A 291 -0.49 -8.06 -20.83
N ASP A 292 0.68 -8.64 -20.95
CA ASP A 292 1.63 -8.73 -19.85
C ASP A 292 2.08 -7.34 -19.42
N LEU A 293 2.44 -6.46 -20.38
CA LEU A 293 2.80 -5.08 -20.09
C LEU A 293 1.66 -4.31 -19.41
N ARG A 294 0.41 -4.50 -19.85
CA ARG A 294 -0.77 -3.92 -19.20
C ARG A 294 -0.85 -4.32 -17.72
N ASN A 295 -0.68 -5.59 -17.42
CA ASN A 295 -0.75 -6.09 -16.06
C ASN A 295 0.42 -5.55 -15.21
N ARG A 296 1.62 -5.44 -15.76
CA ARG A 296 2.77 -4.85 -15.09
C ARG A 296 2.57 -3.36 -14.80
N ILE A 297 2.05 -2.57 -15.75
CA ILE A 297 1.70 -1.16 -15.54
C ILE A 297 0.65 -1.01 -14.43
N ARG A 298 -0.38 -1.85 -14.42
CA ARG A 298 -1.43 -1.83 -13.39
C ARG A 298 -0.88 -2.15 -12.00
N ASN A 299 0.00 -3.14 -11.90
CA ASN A 299 0.66 -3.49 -10.64
C ASN A 299 1.59 -2.37 -10.19
N GLU A 300 2.40 -1.81 -11.11
CA GLU A 300 3.28 -0.69 -10.81
C GLU A 300 2.50 0.50 -10.24
N ARG A 301 1.37 0.86 -10.85
CA ARG A 301 0.47 1.90 -10.34
C ARG A 301 -0.07 1.57 -8.94
N ARG A 302 -0.44 0.31 -8.70
CA ARG A 302 -0.95 -0.14 -7.41
C ARG A 302 0.08 0.03 -6.29
N TRP A 303 1.34 -0.33 -6.54
CA TRP A 303 2.42 -0.21 -5.55
C TRP A 303 2.88 1.23 -5.37
N GLU A 304 3.02 1.96 -6.46
CA GLU A 304 3.47 3.35 -6.46
C GLU A 304 2.49 4.29 -5.74
N PHE A 305 1.20 4.13 -5.98
CA PHE A 305 0.16 5.01 -5.45
C PHE A 305 -0.56 4.45 -4.22
N ALA A 306 0.05 3.54 -3.49
CA ALA A 306 -0.50 3.02 -2.25
C ALA A 306 -0.86 4.15 -1.28
N GLY A 307 -2.11 4.17 -0.78
CA GLY A 307 -2.61 5.17 0.15
C GLY A 307 -2.96 6.54 -0.46
N GLU A 308 -2.82 6.75 -1.78
CA GLU A 308 -3.10 8.03 -2.44
C GLU A 308 -4.53 8.15 -3.03
N GLY A 309 -5.35 7.11 -2.89
CA GLY A 309 -6.73 7.13 -3.37
C GLY A 309 -6.91 6.89 -4.88
N ILE A 310 -5.82 6.79 -5.65
CA ILE A 310 -5.85 6.63 -7.11
C ILE A 310 -6.35 5.24 -7.52
N ASN A 311 -5.96 4.20 -6.80
CA ASN A 311 -6.23 2.80 -7.17
C ASN A 311 -7.71 2.50 -7.37
N PHE A 312 -8.61 3.08 -6.55
CA PHE A 312 -10.04 2.91 -6.72
C PHE A 312 -10.52 3.35 -8.11
N PHE A 313 -10.12 4.54 -8.54
CA PHE A 313 -10.54 5.08 -9.85
C PHE A 313 -9.91 4.31 -11.01
N ASP A 314 -8.68 3.86 -10.88
CA ASP A 314 -8.02 3.01 -11.87
C ASP A 314 -8.77 1.68 -12.04
N GLU A 315 -9.09 1.00 -10.96
CA GLU A 315 -9.79 -0.28 -10.99
C GLU A 315 -11.24 -0.16 -11.49
N MET A 316 -11.91 0.95 -11.18
CA MET A 316 -13.22 1.26 -11.75
C MET A 316 -13.14 1.49 -13.27
N ARG A 317 -12.12 2.20 -13.73
CA ARG A 317 -11.88 2.47 -15.14
C ARG A 317 -11.49 1.21 -15.91
N TRP A 318 -10.67 0.35 -15.33
CA TRP A 318 -10.27 -0.94 -15.91
C TRP A 318 -11.35 -2.01 -15.80
N LYS A 319 -12.34 -1.80 -14.94
CA LYS A 319 -13.36 -2.80 -14.55
C LYS A 319 -12.75 -4.07 -13.93
N THR A 320 -11.73 -3.89 -13.09
CA THR A 320 -11.02 -4.98 -12.39
C THR A 320 -11.29 -4.98 -10.88
N TRP A 321 -12.12 -4.06 -10.38
CA TRP A 321 -12.42 -3.94 -8.96
C TRP A 321 -12.90 -5.26 -8.33
N HIS A 322 -13.78 -5.99 -9.04
CA HIS A 322 -14.27 -7.29 -8.57
C HIS A 322 -13.18 -8.36 -8.52
N GLU A 323 -12.25 -8.37 -9.49
CA GLU A 323 -11.15 -9.34 -9.56
C GLU A 323 -10.13 -9.14 -8.44
N THR A 324 -9.87 -7.88 -8.09
CA THR A 324 -8.77 -7.52 -7.18
C THR A 324 -9.19 -7.31 -5.73
N LYS A 325 -10.48 -7.06 -5.46
CA LYS A 325 -11.00 -6.75 -4.12
C LYS A 325 -12.12 -7.67 -3.66
N PHE A 326 -12.67 -8.52 -4.55
CA PHE A 326 -13.80 -9.38 -4.26
C PHE A 326 -13.58 -10.83 -4.75
N PHE A 327 -12.33 -11.24 -4.97
CA PHE A 327 -12.02 -12.64 -5.23
C PHE A 327 -12.37 -13.51 -4.01
N GLU A 328 -12.44 -14.81 -4.19
CA GLU A 328 -12.77 -15.74 -3.11
C GLU A 328 -11.79 -15.57 -1.93
N GLY A 329 -12.33 -15.28 -0.75
CA GLY A 329 -11.55 -15.01 0.45
C GLY A 329 -10.97 -13.59 0.55
N ALA A 330 -11.23 -12.69 -0.39
CA ALA A 330 -10.85 -11.28 -0.25
C ALA A 330 -11.53 -10.63 0.94
N GLY A 331 -10.84 -9.70 1.60
CA GLY A 331 -11.38 -8.97 2.74
C GLY A 331 -10.31 -8.61 3.76
N LEU A 332 -10.72 -8.23 4.96
CA LEU A 332 -9.78 -7.97 6.05
C LEU A 332 -9.27 -9.28 6.64
N LYS A 333 -7.96 -9.43 6.67
CA LYS A 333 -7.25 -10.59 7.22
C LYS A 333 -6.19 -10.14 8.20
N GLN A 334 -5.92 -10.97 9.21
CA GLN A 334 -4.70 -10.86 10.00
C GLN A 334 -3.47 -11.15 9.12
N ILE A 335 -2.30 -10.74 9.58
CA ILE A 335 -1.04 -10.84 8.80
C ILE A 335 -0.71 -12.26 8.32
N TRP A 336 -1.20 -13.30 8.98
CA TRP A 336 -1.04 -14.71 8.59
C TRP A 336 -2.20 -15.24 7.73
N GLY A 337 -3.05 -14.35 7.22
CA GLY A 337 -4.13 -14.70 6.31
C GLY A 337 -5.44 -15.13 6.97
N GLN A 338 -5.56 -15.08 8.33
CA GLN A 338 -6.82 -15.42 9.01
C GLN A 338 -7.89 -14.38 8.71
N PRO A 339 -9.01 -14.76 8.05
CA PRO A 339 -10.08 -13.82 7.73
C PRO A 339 -10.74 -13.25 8.99
N GLN A 340 -10.99 -11.95 8.99
CA GLN A 340 -11.84 -11.27 9.96
C GLN A 340 -13.25 -11.05 9.39
N TYR A 341 -13.31 -10.65 8.14
CA TYR A 341 -14.51 -10.64 7.30
C TYR A 341 -14.11 -10.74 5.84
N THR A 342 -15.05 -11.16 4.99
CA THR A 342 -14.83 -11.28 3.54
C THR A 342 -15.70 -10.30 2.79
N HIS A 343 -15.22 -9.86 1.63
CA HIS A 343 -15.96 -9.01 0.72
C HIS A 343 -16.88 -9.85 -0.17
N THR A 344 -18.05 -9.30 -0.48
CA THR A 344 -18.99 -9.92 -1.42
C THR A 344 -19.27 -8.97 -2.57
N TRP A 345 -19.10 -9.46 -3.81
CA TRP A 345 -19.43 -8.68 -5.00
C TRP A 345 -20.94 -8.72 -5.24
N ALA A 346 -21.56 -7.55 -5.29
CA ALA A 346 -23.01 -7.46 -5.50
C ALA A 346 -23.41 -7.47 -7.00
N GLY A 347 -22.46 -7.23 -7.90
CA GLY A 347 -22.66 -7.26 -9.33
C GLY A 347 -22.05 -6.07 -10.07
N ASP A 348 -21.92 -6.21 -11.40
CA ASP A 348 -21.23 -5.24 -12.26
C ASP A 348 -21.93 -3.87 -12.35
N PHE A 349 -23.17 -3.77 -11.86
CA PHE A 349 -23.86 -2.48 -11.77
C PHE A 349 -23.11 -1.46 -10.89
N ILE A 350 -22.26 -1.92 -9.97
CA ILE A 350 -21.41 -1.07 -9.12
C ILE A 350 -20.47 -0.20 -9.95
N TYR A 351 -20.06 -0.63 -11.14
CA TYR A 351 -19.24 0.20 -12.05
C TYR A 351 -19.98 1.43 -12.59
N SER A 352 -21.29 1.47 -12.47
CA SER A 352 -22.12 2.64 -12.76
C SER A 352 -22.72 3.13 -11.44
N TRP A 353 -22.26 4.27 -10.94
CA TRP A 353 -22.69 4.76 -9.64
C TRP A 353 -24.19 5.01 -9.59
N ALA A 354 -24.79 4.76 -8.42
CA ALA A 354 -26.18 5.09 -8.18
C ALA A 354 -26.44 6.60 -8.35
N ILE A 355 -27.55 6.94 -9.01
CA ILE A 355 -28.08 8.29 -8.92
C ILE A 355 -28.68 8.45 -7.52
N PRO A 356 -28.31 9.48 -6.72
CA PRO A 356 -28.86 9.66 -5.39
C PRO A 356 -30.40 9.69 -5.39
N LYS A 357 -31.01 8.98 -4.46
CA LYS A 357 -32.49 8.92 -4.35
C LYS A 357 -33.13 10.31 -4.25
N SER A 358 -32.49 11.25 -3.56
CA SER A 358 -32.92 12.64 -3.46
C SER A 358 -33.05 13.31 -4.82
N GLU A 359 -32.12 13.06 -5.74
CA GLU A 359 -32.13 13.63 -7.07
C GLU A 359 -33.28 13.09 -7.93
N ILE A 360 -33.54 11.77 -7.80
CA ILE A 360 -34.66 11.13 -8.49
C ILE A 360 -36.02 11.65 -7.96
N GLN A 361 -36.11 11.92 -6.65
CA GLN A 361 -37.31 12.49 -6.05
C GLN A 361 -37.60 13.93 -6.51
N VAL A 362 -36.56 14.72 -6.75
CA VAL A 362 -36.68 16.12 -7.23
C VAL A 362 -36.92 16.17 -8.73
N ASN A 363 -36.34 15.25 -9.50
CA ASN A 363 -36.49 15.20 -10.94
C ASN A 363 -37.06 13.85 -11.39
N GLY A 364 -38.37 13.78 -11.55
CA GLY A 364 -39.09 12.58 -11.96
C GLY A 364 -38.74 12.02 -13.37
N ASN A 365 -37.90 12.73 -14.13
CA ASN A 365 -37.36 12.22 -15.41
C ASN A 365 -36.09 11.39 -15.22
N LEU A 366 -35.49 11.35 -14.00
CA LEU A 366 -34.36 10.50 -13.69
C LEU A 366 -34.84 9.12 -13.33
N THR A 367 -34.15 8.11 -13.88
CA THR A 367 -34.33 6.71 -13.50
C THR A 367 -33.02 6.17 -12.92
N PRO A 368 -33.03 5.30 -11.90
CA PRO A 368 -31.83 4.67 -11.41
C PRO A 368 -31.06 3.98 -12.56
N ASN A 369 -29.74 3.96 -12.46
CA ASN A 369 -28.92 3.15 -13.36
C ASN A 369 -29.26 1.66 -13.20
N ASP A 370 -29.09 0.89 -14.28
CA ASP A 370 -29.40 -0.53 -14.29
C ASP A 370 -28.72 -1.29 -13.13
N GLY A 371 -29.48 -2.16 -12.47
CA GLY A 371 -29.02 -2.95 -11.33
C GLY A 371 -29.15 -2.27 -9.96
N TRP A 372 -29.36 -0.94 -9.92
CA TRP A 372 -29.63 -0.22 -8.67
C TRP A 372 -31.10 -0.27 -8.29
N PRO A 373 -31.45 -0.29 -6.97
CA PRO A 373 -32.82 -0.26 -6.52
C PRO A 373 -33.60 0.93 -7.08
N LYS A 374 -34.84 0.71 -7.44
CA LYS A 374 -35.74 1.75 -7.94
C LYS A 374 -36.49 2.48 -6.82
N ASP A 375 -36.44 1.94 -5.57
CA ASP A 375 -37.17 2.43 -4.41
C ASP A 375 -36.22 3.01 -3.34
#